data_125fc4467603a3b48235f79a69411634
#
_entry.id   125fc4467603a3b48235f79a69411634
#
_cell.length_a   1.000
_cell.length_b   1.000
_cell.length_c   1.000
_cell.angle_alpha   90.00
_cell.angle_beta   90.00
_cell.angle_gamma   90.00
#
_symmetry.space_group_name_H-M   'P 1'
#
loop_
_entity.id
_entity.type
_entity.pdbx_description
1 polymer ?
#
loop_
_entity_poly.entity_id
_entity_poly.type
_entity_poly.pdbx_seq_one_letter_code
_entity_poly.pdbx_strand_id
1 'polypeptide(L)'
;MKKSFAGIIVIAALMLSMAACGNAPVAESKTPNTEPQVTETTLAPVETTPAAETFAPTPAPARQDGERFEGTFSYQGYEETVLYEHIRREDLGFEMDYDYENFVRQSGEGYERFVHVWDDPANPRNYFEVEADTGNANLVADAMNAILSEEYDTTMVYRDMDNGEQCIQIEASVIKGTDQMADQIQVKYIIPAPDGCRIATAHYDTVDSEGFAKRLFYMVKTISAFDRGIEGDISDQLALELIARHCMEQNPDLEEIVNAGQYDAYWEIVSSDPQEVVVLFRSYTGAQIRYYIERSTGDVRVTEFVPGITPEEMPSEESLNVWDYVG
;
A
#
# COMPACT_ATOMS: atom_id res chain seq x y z
N MET A 1 -26.81 -20.36 25.01
CA MET A 1 -26.15 -19.26 25.73
C MET A 1 -25.04 -18.71 24.82
N LYS A 2 -25.31 -17.63 24.11
CA LYS A 2 -24.35 -16.96 23.21
C LYS A 2 -23.62 -15.89 24.01
N LYS A 3 -22.30 -15.99 24.16
CA LYS A 3 -21.48 -14.94 24.72
C LYS A 3 -20.84 -14.16 23.54
N SER A 4 -21.31 -12.91 23.35
CA SER A 4 -20.63 -11.93 22.51
C SER A 4 -19.37 -11.45 23.21
N PHE A 5 -18.22 -11.54 22.54
CA PHE A 5 -17.00 -10.81 22.91
C PHE A 5 -16.94 -9.54 22.06
N ALA A 6 -17.14 -8.42 22.74
CA ALA A 6 -16.84 -7.11 22.17
C ALA A 6 -15.36 -6.82 22.45
N GLY A 7 -14.53 -6.80 21.40
CA GLY A 7 -13.13 -6.39 21.50
C GLY A 7 -13.06 -4.86 21.52
N ILE A 8 -12.57 -4.30 22.60
CA ILE A 8 -12.24 -2.87 22.73
C ILE A 8 -10.81 -2.70 22.24
N ILE A 9 -10.63 -2.01 21.11
CA ILE A 9 -9.31 -1.57 20.63
C ILE A 9 -8.98 -0.27 21.35
N VAL A 10 -7.99 -0.31 22.23
CA VAL A 10 -7.40 0.86 22.87
C VAL A 10 -6.16 1.25 22.06
N ILE A 11 -6.24 2.35 21.32
CA ILE A 11 -5.08 2.97 20.66
C ILE A 11 -4.36 3.84 21.67
N ALA A 12 -3.17 3.42 22.10
CA ALA A 12 -2.28 4.21 22.94
C ALA A 12 -1.31 5.00 22.05
N ALA A 13 -1.51 6.32 21.97
CA ALA A 13 -0.56 7.23 21.34
C ALA A 13 0.68 7.41 22.23
N LEU A 14 1.85 7.03 21.74
CA LEU A 14 3.14 7.26 22.38
C LEU A 14 3.78 8.53 21.80
N MET A 15 3.82 9.59 22.62
CA MET A 15 4.61 10.80 22.36
C MET A 15 6.07 10.53 22.67
N LEU A 16 6.97 10.61 21.69
CA LEU A 16 8.42 10.64 21.93
C LEU A 16 8.93 12.07 21.81
N SER A 17 9.35 12.61 22.95
CA SER A 17 10.03 13.90 23.08
C SER A 17 11.51 13.74 22.69
N MET A 18 11.97 14.53 21.71
CA MET A 18 13.39 14.72 21.43
C MET A 18 13.90 16.00 22.07
N ALA A 19 14.83 15.86 22.99
CA ALA A 19 15.72 16.91 23.43
C ALA A 19 17.16 16.40 23.29
N ALA A 20 18.00 17.14 22.57
CA ALA A 20 19.40 17.34 22.94
C ALA A 20 20.17 18.21 21.97
N CYS A 21 20.64 19.30 22.51
CA CYS A 21 21.70 20.16 21.96
C CYS A 21 23.08 19.46 22.02
N GLY A 22 23.93 19.73 21.03
CA GLY A 22 25.33 19.37 21.05
C GLY A 22 26.12 20.17 20.03
N ASN A 23 26.65 21.32 20.44
CA ASN A 23 27.66 22.10 19.69
C ASN A 23 29.03 21.44 19.77
N ALA A 24 29.76 21.30 18.66
CA ALA A 24 31.21 21.12 18.65
C ALA A 24 31.84 21.89 17.46
N PRO A 25 33.10 22.38 17.57
CA PRO A 25 33.58 23.52 16.86
C PRO A 25 34.20 23.20 15.48
N VAL A 26 34.13 24.23 14.63
CA VAL A 26 34.71 24.30 13.28
C VAL A 26 36.24 24.34 13.35
N ALA A 27 36.91 23.47 12.62
CA ALA A 27 38.33 23.55 12.31
C ALA A 27 38.50 24.11 10.89
N GLU A 28 39.14 25.28 10.78
CA GLU A 28 39.58 25.87 9.53
C GLU A 28 40.70 25.04 8.87
N SER A 29 40.49 24.62 7.63
CA SER A 29 41.55 24.09 6.76
C SER A 29 41.77 25.03 5.59
N LYS A 30 42.96 25.60 5.54
CA LYS A 30 43.46 26.46 4.47
C LYS A 30 43.76 25.61 3.25
N THR A 31 43.14 25.95 2.12
CA THR A 31 43.45 25.45 0.78
C THR A 31 44.49 26.32 0.12
N PRO A 32 45.56 25.77 -0.53
CA PRO A 32 46.39 26.52 -1.44
C PRO A 32 45.74 26.61 -2.82
N ASN A 33 45.67 27.80 -3.30
CA ASN A 33 45.24 28.20 -4.64
C ASN A 33 46.26 27.73 -5.67
N THR A 34 45.90 26.86 -6.59
CA THR A 34 46.68 26.57 -7.80
C THR A 34 45.78 26.79 -9.01
N GLU A 35 46.12 27.82 -9.76
CA GLU A 35 45.50 28.24 -11.00
C GLU A 35 45.82 27.24 -12.12
N PRO A 36 44.84 26.65 -12.84
CA PRO A 36 45.12 25.84 -13.99
C PRO A 36 45.18 26.68 -15.26
N GLN A 37 46.32 26.60 -15.91
CA GLN A 37 46.64 27.16 -17.21
C GLN A 37 45.71 26.60 -18.30
N VAL A 38 44.96 27.47 -18.97
CA VAL A 38 44.07 27.14 -20.09
C VAL A 38 44.90 26.84 -21.33
N THR A 39 44.89 25.60 -21.78
CA THR A 39 45.42 25.22 -23.09
C THR A 39 44.23 25.16 -24.07
N GLU A 40 44.20 26.08 -25.00
CA GLU A 40 43.25 26.11 -26.11
C GLU A 40 43.49 24.89 -27.04
N THR A 41 42.64 23.90 -26.98
CA THR A 41 42.63 22.81 -27.96
C THR A 41 41.47 23.06 -28.93
N THR A 42 41.86 23.41 -30.18
CA THR A 42 40.93 23.54 -31.30
C THR A 42 40.29 22.18 -31.61
N LEU A 43 39.01 22.06 -31.30
CA LEU A 43 38.23 20.90 -31.64
C LEU A 43 37.77 20.95 -33.10
N ALA A 44 38.05 19.87 -33.83
CA ALA A 44 37.52 19.61 -35.16
C ALA A 44 35.99 19.40 -35.12
N PRO A 45 35.24 19.68 -36.19
CA PRO A 45 33.79 19.51 -36.21
C PRO A 45 33.41 18.05 -36.00
N VAL A 46 32.66 17.77 -34.95
CA VAL A 46 32.05 16.47 -34.73
C VAL A 46 30.85 16.35 -35.67
N GLU A 47 30.91 15.39 -36.59
CA GLU A 47 29.75 14.95 -37.36
C GLU A 47 28.68 14.39 -36.37
N THR A 48 27.56 15.10 -36.28
CA THR A 48 26.39 14.64 -35.52
C THR A 48 25.76 13.47 -36.25
N THR A 49 26.06 12.27 -35.81
CA THR A 49 25.24 11.09 -36.16
C THR A 49 23.82 11.30 -35.63
N PRO A 50 22.76 11.10 -36.43
CA PRO A 50 21.40 11.21 -35.95
C PRO A 50 21.20 10.21 -34.79
N ALA A 51 20.70 10.72 -33.66
CA ALA A 51 20.32 9.86 -32.53
C ALA A 51 19.31 8.81 -33.05
N ALA A 52 19.62 7.55 -32.84
CA ALA A 52 18.68 6.47 -33.10
C ALA A 52 17.42 6.76 -32.25
N GLU A 53 16.28 6.89 -32.92
CA GLU A 53 15.00 6.97 -32.25
C GLU A 53 14.82 5.68 -31.44
N THR A 54 14.96 5.80 -30.12
CA THR A 54 14.64 4.72 -29.20
C THR A 54 13.13 4.62 -29.17
N PHE A 55 12.56 3.73 -29.97
CA PHE A 55 11.14 3.39 -29.85
C PHE A 55 10.93 2.85 -28.43
N ALA A 56 10.05 3.49 -27.68
CA ALA A 56 9.55 2.94 -26.43
C ALA A 56 8.97 1.53 -26.74
N PRO A 57 9.28 0.49 -25.97
CA PRO A 57 8.74 -0.84 -26.20
C PRO A 57 7.21 -0.74 -26.21
N THR A 58 6.59 -1.23 -27.28
CA THR A 58 5.13 -1.36 -27.34
C THR A 58 4.73 -2.25 -26.16
N PRO A 59 3.81 -1.83 -25.29
CA PRO A 59 3.35 -2.68 -24.20
C PRO A 59 2.84 -4.00 -24.78
N ALA A 60 3.23 -5.11 -24.15
CA ALA A 60 2.73 -6.42 -24.54
C ALA A 60 1.19 -6.41 -24.45
N PRO A 61 0.47 -7.09 -25.36
CA PRO A 61 -0.98 -7.17 -25.27
C PRO A 61 -1.38 -7.77 -23.92
N ALA A 62 -2.39 -7.17 -23.27
CA ALA A 62 -2.94 -7.68 -22.02
C ALA A 62 -3.41 -9.12 -22.22
N ARG A 63 -3.03 -10.02 -21.30
CA ARG A 63 -3.47 -11.41 -21.30
C ARG A 63 -4.94 -11.52 -20.96
N GLN A 64 -5.57 -12.60 -21.43
CA GLN A 64 -6.96 -12.89 -21.11
C GLN A 64 -7.05 -13.84 -19.91
N ASP A 65 -8.12 -13.74 -19.12
CA ASP A 65 -8.41 -14.68 -18.05
C ASP A 65 -8.45 -16.13 -18.57
N GLY A 66 -7.72 -17.02 -17.89
CA GLY A 66 -7.52 -18.42 -18.32
C GLY A 66 -6.47 -18.64 -19.43
N GLU A 67 -5.79 -17.60 -19.91
CA GLU A 67 -4.73 -17.74 -20.90
C GLU A 67 -3.51 -18.45 -20.30
N ARG A 68 -3.05 -19.53 -20.96
CA ARG A 68 -1.88 -20.32 -20.54
C ARG A 68 -0.68 -20.01 -21.40
N PHE A 69 0.48 -19.89 -20.79
CA PHE A 69 1.72 -19.57 -21.48
C PHE A 69 2.95 -20.13 -20.76
N GLU A 70 4.06 -20.21 -21.49
CA GLU A 70 5.35 -20.57 -20.92
C GLU A 70 6.08 -19.30 -20.44
N GLY A 71 6.66 -19.37 -19.24
CA GLY A 71 7.54 -18.36 -18.69
C GLY A 71 8.81 -18.96 -18.12
N THR A 72 9.70 -18.10 -17.64
CA THR A 72 10.97 -18.54 -17.06
C THR A 72 11.02 -18.17 -15.59
N PHE A 73 11.27 -19.16 -14.75
CA PHE A 73 11.63 -18.95 -13.35
C PHE A 73 13.15 -19.02 -13.22
N SER A 74 13.75 -17.96 -12.67
CA SER A 74 15.21 -17.90 -12.46
C SER A 74 15.54 -17.80 -10.98
N TYR A 75 16.37 -18.70 -10.49
CA TYR A 75 16.84 -18.72 -9.12
C TYR A 75 18.31 -19.15 -9.02
N GLN A 76 19.16 -18.33 -8.40
CA GLN A 76 20.61 -18.62 -8.18
C GLN A 76 21.37 -19.06 -9.44
N GLY A 77 21.00 -18.53 -10.63
CA GLY A 77 21.59 -18.89 -11.90
C GLY A 77 21.04 -20.19 -12.54
N TYR A 78 20.07 -20.81 -11.89
CA TYR A 78 19.25 -21.89 -12.44
C TYR A 78 18.02 -21.28 -13.12
N GLU A 79 17.73 -21.76 -14.32
CA GLU A 79 16.54 -21.35 -15.09
C GLU A 79 15.66 -22.56 -15.33
N GLU A 80 14.37 -22.40 -15.10
CA GLU A 80 13.35 -23.41 -15.31
C GLU A 80 12.23 -22.83 -16.16
N THR A 81 11.75 -23.58 -17.13
CA THR A 81 10.51 -23.24 -17.84
C THR A 81 9.33 -23.62 -16.97
N VAL A 82 8.46 -22.67 -16.73
CA VAL A 82 7.25 -22.81 -15.89
C VAL A 82 6.04 -22.52 -16.75
N LEU A 83 4.97 -23.29 -16.54
CA LEU A 83 3.70 -23.09 -17.20
C LEU A 83 2.78 -22.23 -16.32
N TYR A 84 2.50 -21.04 -16.79
CA TYR A 84 1.63 -20.07 -16.10
C TYR A 84 0.23 -20.06 -16.70
N GLU A 85 -0.75 -19.77 -15.86
CA GLU A 85 -2.09 -19.39 -16.25
C GLU A 85 -2.36 -17.97 -15.73
N HIS A 86 -2.79 -17.07 -16.61
CA HIS A 86 -3.24 -15.74 -16.24
C HIS A 86 -4.64 -15.80 -15.66
N ILE A 87 -4.86 -15.13 -14.54
CA ILE A 87 -6.19 -15.00 -13.93
C ILE A 87 -6.53 -13.55 -13.67
N ARG A 88 -7.83 -13.27 -13.75
CA ARG A 88 -8.41 -11.97 -13.42
C ARG A 88 -9.62 -12.15 -12.50
N ARG A 89 -9.64 -11.45 -11.38
CA ARG A 89 -10.72 -11.45 -10.39
C ARG A 89 -11.27 -10.04 -10.26
N GLU A 90 -12.38 -9.77 -10.96
CA GLU A 90 -13.05 -8.46 -10.96
C GLU A 90 -13.56 -8.11 -9.55
N ASP A 91 -14.14 -9.05 -8.83
CA ASP A 91 -14.67 -8.88 -7.47
C ASP A 91 -13.60 -8.62 -6.41
N LEU A 92 -12.37 -9.05 -6.66
CA LEU A 92 -11.22 -8.80 -5.80
C LEU A 92 -10.30 -7.70 -6.36
N GLY A 93 -10.52 -7.24 -7.60
CA GLY A 93 -9.79 -6.14 -8.25
C GLY A 93 -8.31 -6.43 -8.46
N PHE A 94 -7.97 -7.62 -8.91
CA PHE A 94 -6.60 -7.96 -9.31
C PHE A 94 -6.53 -8.92 -10.47
N GLU A 95 -5.41 -8.92 -11.15
CA GLU A 95 -4.97 -9.94 -12.10
C GLU A 95 -3.56 -10.40 -11.76
N MET A 96 -3.22 -11.64 -12.09
CA MET A 96 -1.90 -12.23 -11.87
C MET A 96 -1.66 -13.46 -12.71
N ASP A 97 -0.39 -13.87 -12.77
CA ASP A 97 0.03 -15.13 -13.39
C ASP A 97 0.41 -16.14 -12.29
N TYR A 98 -0.17 -17.34 -12.31
CA TYR A 98 0.19 -18.39 -11.35
C TYR A 98 0.70 -19.66 -12.04
N ASP A 99 1.60 -20.37 -11.38
CA ASP A 99 2.20 -21.64 -11.82
C ASP A 99 1.17 -22.76 -11.61
N TYR A 100 0.39 -23.09 -12.67
CA TYR A 100 -0.72 -24.03 -12.57
C TYR A 100 -0.29 -25.52 -12.52
N GLU A 101 0.98 -25.85 -12.74
CA GLU A 101 1.48 -27.20 -12.55
C GLU A 101 1.81 -27.49 -11.08
N ASN A 102 2.23 -26.47 -10.33
CA ASN A 102 2.62 -26.60 -8.95
C ASN A 102 1.55 -26.15 -7.96
N PHE A 103 0.51 -25.44 -8.43
CA PHE A 103 -0.56 -24.94 -7.55
C PHE A 103 -1.95 -25.29 -8.07
N VAL A 104 -2.81 -25.68 -7.17
CA VAL A 104 -4.26 -25.87 -7.40
C VAL A 104 -4.99 -24.63 -6.95
N ARG A 105 -5.71 -24.00 -7.88
CA ARG A 105 -6.54 -22.82 -7.64
C ARG A 105 -7.84 -23.17 -6.91
N GLN A 106 -8.19 -22.39 -5.90
CA GLN A 106 -9.41 -22.44 -5.12
C GLN A 106 -10.02 -21.05 -5.01
N SER A 107 -11.14 -20.81 -5.68
CA SER A 107 -11.86 -19.55 -5.62
C SER A 107 -12.94 -19.59 -4.55
N GLY A 108 -13.04 -18.55 -3.72
CA GLY A 108 -14.05 -18.38 -2.70
C GLY A 108 -14.65 -16.97 -2.73
N GLU A 109 -15.65 -16.75 -1.88
CA GLU A 109 -16.19 -15.42 -1.64
C GLU A 109 -15.14 -14.62 -0.84
N GLY A 110 -14.65 -13.49 -1.42
CA GLY A 110 -13.69 -12.62 -0.78
C GLY A 110 -12.22 -13.06 -0.87
N TYR A 111 -11.91 -14.21 -1.46
CA TYR A 111 -10.52 -14.67 -1.61
C TYR A 111 -10.28 -15.50 -2.88
N GLU A 112 -9.01 -15.54 -3.26
CA GLU A 112 -8.46 -16.48 -4.26
C GLU A 112 -7.25 -17.17 -3.65
N ARG A 113 -7.28 -18.52 -3.57
CA ARG A 113 -6.22 -19.32 -2.94
C ARG A 113 -5.57 -20.27 -3.93
N PHE A 114 -4.26 -20.44 -3.78
CA PHE A 114 -3.42 -21.33 -4.56
C PHE A 114 -2.71 -22.29 -3.62
N VAL A 115 -3.17 -23.54 -3.58
CA VAL A 115 -2.62 -24.57 -2.71
C VAL A 115 -1.59 -25.38 -3.48
N HIS A 116 -0.43 -25.64 -2.85
CA HIS A 116 0.60 -26.47 -3.48
C HIS A 116 0.07 -27.88 -3.77
N VAL A 117 0.36 -28.43 -4.98
CA VAL A 117 -0.20 -29.72 -5.46
C VAL A 117 0.06 -30.92 -4.55
N TRP A 118 1.07 -30.86 -3.69
CA TRP A 118 1.40 -31.94 -2.74
C TRP A 118 0.75 -31.77 -1.37
N ASP A 119 0.01 -30.68 -1.15
CA ASP A 119 -0.63 -30.41 0.12
C ASP A 119 -2.09 -30.88 0.12
N ASP A 120 -2.67 -31.04 1.30
CA ASP A 120 -4.09 -31.34 1.42
C ASP A 120 -4.94 -30.09 1.14
N PRO A 121 -5.71 -30.06 0.05
CA PRO A 121 -6.51 -28.89 -0.30
C PRO A 121 -7.57 -28.53 0.76
N ALA A 122 -7.95 -29.47 1.62
CA ALA A 122 -8.94 -29.24 2.69
C ALA A 122 -8.31 -28.61 3.95
N ASN A 123 -7.00 -28.79 4.13
CA ASN A 123 -6.26 -28.25 5.27
C ASN A 123 -4.81 -27.91 4.87
N PRO A 124 -4.62 -26.92 3.97
CA PRO A 124 -3.33 -26.65 3.40
C PRO A 124 -2.37 -26.02 4.41
N ARG A 125 -1.10 -26.40 4.31
CA ARG A 125 0.01 -25.79 5.06
C ARG A 125 0.87 -24.89 4.16
N ASN A 126 0.94 -25.23 2.86
CA ASN A 126 1.71 -24.50 1.86
C ASN A 126 0.75 -23.92 0.83
N TYR A 127 0.43 -22.64 0.96
CA TYR A 127 -0.51 -21.96 0.10
C TYR A 127 -0.21 -20.46 -0.02
N PHE A 128 -0.82 -19.88 -1.01
CA PHE A 128 -0.84 -18.45 -1.25
C PHE A 128 -2.29 -18.01 -1.42
N GLU A 129 -2.67 -16.90 -0.81
CA GLU A 129 -4.04 -16.39 -0.85
C GLU A 129 -4.05 -14.90 -1.09
N VAL A 130 -4.98 -14.41 -1.93
CA VAL A 130 -5.19 -13.00 -2.21
C VAL A 130 -6.59 -12.59 -1.79
N GLU A 131 -6.67 -11.53 -0.99
CA GLU A 131 -7.89 -10.89 -0.51
C GLU A 131 -7.87 -9.41 -0.87
N ALA A 132 -9.04 -8.75 -0.87
CA ALA A 132 -9.15 -7.31 -1.04
C ALA A 132 -9.50 -6.63 0.28
N ASP A 133 -8.89 -5.46 0.52
CA ASP A 133 -9.17 -4.59 1.65
C ASP A 133 -9.38 -3.16 1.15
N THR A 134 -10.29 -2.41 1.75
CA THR A 134 -10.60 -1.02 1.39
C THR A 134 -9.70 0.01 2.08
N GLY A 135 -8.92 -0.43 3.07
CA GLY A 135 -8.02 0.43 3.83
C GLY A 135 -6.76 0.83 3.04
N ASN A 136 -6.19 1.96 3.43
CA ASN A 136 -4.90 2.41 2.88
C ASN A 136 -3.80 1.37 3.14
N ALA A 137 -3.02 1.04 2.12
CA ALA A 137 -1.99 -0.01 2.17
C ALA A 137 -0.99 0.15 3.32
N ASN A 138 -0.55 1.37 3.64
CA ASN A 138 0.39 1.60 4.74
C ASN A 138 -0.26 1.35 6.11
N LEU A 139 -1.50 1.83 6.30
CA LEU A 139 -2.24 1.61 7.57
C LEU A 139 -2.56 0.13 7.77
N VAL A 140 -2.95 -0.58 6.72
CA VAL A 140 -3.20 -2.02 6.75
C VAL A 140 -1.90 -2.77 7.06
N ALA A 141 -0.78 -2.39 6.45
CA ALA A 141 0.52 -2.99 6.74
C ALA A 141 0.95 -2.77 8.19
N ASP A 142 0.80 -1.55 8.72
CA ASP A 142 1.14 -1.23 10.12
C ASP A 142 0.28 -2.04 11.10
N ALA A 143 -1.03 -2.15 10.85
CA ALA A 143 -1.94 -2.94 11.68
C ALA A 143 -1.59 -4.43 11.64
N MET A 144 -1.31 -4.99 10.46
CA MET A 144 -0.92 -6.40 10.32
C MET A 144 0.43 -6.68 10.95
N ASN A 145 1.40 -5.79 10.79
CA ASN A 145 2.70 -5.90 11.44
C ASN A 145 2.57 -5.86 12.96
N ALA A 146 1.72 -5.00 13.51
CA ALA A 146 1.45 -4.95 14.94
C ALA A 146 0.90 -6.28 15.47
N ILE A 147 -0.09 -6.88 14.76
CA ILE A 147 -0.68 -8.18 15.12
C ILE A 147 0.38 -9.29 15.07
N LEU A 148 1.13 -9.40 13.98
CA LEU A 148 2.16 -10.43 13.82
C LEU A 148 3.29 -10.28 14.85
N SER A 149 3.63 -9.03 15.20
CA SER A 149 4.67 -8.74 16.20
C SER A 149 4.30 -9.11 17.63
N GLU A 150 3.09 -9.58 17.91
CA GLU A 150 2.73 -10.15 19.22
C GLU A 150 3.42 -11.50 19.43
N GLU A 151 3.55 -12.32 18.38
CA GLU A 151 4.05 -13.69 18.45
C GLU A 151 5.40 -13.89 17.76
N TYR A 152 5.75 -13.04 16.78
CA TYR A 152 6.95 -13.18 15.93
C TYR A 152 7.83 -11.94 15.95
N ASP A 153 9.13 -12.14 15.69
CA ASP A 153 10.00 -11.04 15.26
C ASP A 153 9.75 -10.81 13.76
N THR A 154 9.20 -9.65 13.41
CA THR A 154 8.76 -9.34 12.05
C THR A 154 9.78 -8.47 11.33
N THR A 155 9.85 -8.63 10.00
CA THR A 155 10.59 -7.75 9.10
C THR A 155 9.65 -7.13 8.10
N MET A 156 9.68 -5.80 7.94
CA MET A 156 8.86 -5.07 6.97
C MET A 156 9.77 -4.37 5.97
N VAL A 157 9.56 -4.62 4.67
CA VAL A 157 10.36 -4.05 3.56
C VAL A 157 9.49 -3.74 2.35
N TYR A 158 9.93 -2.79 1.53
CA TYR A 158 9.31 -2.55 0.21
C TYR A 158 9.89 -3.48 -0.84
N ARG A 159 9.04 -3.95 -1.77
CA ARG A 159 9.40 -4.83 -2.88
C ARG A 159 8.89 -4.28 -4.19
N ASP A 160 9.73 -4.32 -5.22
CA ASP A 160 9.35 -3.93 -6.56
C ASP A 160 8.50 -5.03 -7.21
N MET A 161 7.43 -4.61 -7.90
CA MET A 161 6.50 -5.44 -8.67
C MET A 161 6.84 -5.35 -10.17
N ASP A 162 6.37 -6.29 -10.96
CA ASP A 162 6.65 -6.32 -12.41
C ASP A 162 5.98 -5.17 -13.18
N ASN A 163 4.90 -4.58 -12.63
CA ASN A 163 4.24 -3.38 -13.18
C ASN A 163 4.94 -2.06 -12.86
N GLY A 164 6.05 -2.09 -12.11
CA GLY A 164 6.81 -0.92 -11.69
C GLY A 164 6.34 -0.25 -10.40
N GLU A 165 5.30 -0.77 -9.78
CA GLU A 165 4.83 -0.34 -8.46
C GLU A 165 5.62 -1.02 -7.34
N GLN A 166 5.32 -0.68 -6.09
CA GLN A 166 5.90 -1.32 -4.92
C GLN A 166 4.81 -1.88 -4.00
N CYS A 167 5.05 -3.06 -3.43
CA CYS A 167 4.26 -3.60 -2.33
C CYS A 167 5.05 -3.54 -1.02
N ILE A 168 4.34 -3.66 0.10
CA ILE A 168 4.92 -3.78 1.43
C ILE A 168 4.93 -5.26 1.80
N GLN A 169 6.12 -5.84 2.02
CA GLN A 169 6.27 -7.20 2.51
C GLN A 169 6.46 -7.19 4.03
N ILE A 170 5.68 -8.01 4.74
CA ILE A 170 5.85 -8.30 6.16
C ILE A 170 6.13 -9.79 6.29
N GLU A 171 7.29 -10.16 6.85
CA GLU A 171 7.68 -11.54 7.08
C GLU A 171 7.69 -11.83 8.59
N ALA A 172 7.04 -12.93 8.97
CA ALA A 172 6.98 -13.47 10.32
C ALA A 172 7.54 -14.91 10.29
N SER A 173 8.81 -15.06 10.58
CA SER A 173 9.53 -16.32 10.46
C SER A 173 10.25 -16.78 11.74
N VAL A 174 10.48 -15.86 12.69
CA VAL A 174 11.16 -16.13 13.95
C VAL A 174 10.23 -15.90 15.13
N ILE A 175 10.19 -16.84 16.06
CA ILE A 175 9.38 -16.73 17.29
C ILE A 175 9.94 -15.59 18.14
N LYS A 176 9.08 -14.67 18.58
CA LYS A 176 9.44 -13.44 19.28
C LYS A 176 10.37 -13.67 20.47
N GLY A 177 11.45 -12.91 20.48
CA GLY A 177 12.44 -12.94 21.57
C GLY A 177 13.24 -14.23 21.67
N THR A 178 13.29 -15.01 20.58
CA THR A 178 14.09 -16.23 20.48
C THR A 178 14.90 -16.22 19.19
N ASP A 179 15.84 -17.18 19.05
CA ASP A 179 16.52 -17.44 17.77
C ASP A 179 15.89 -18.63 17.02
N GLN A 180 14.67 -19.05 17.43
CA GLN A 180 14.00 -20.20 16.83
C GLN A 180 13.11 -19.77 15.67
N MET A 181 13.31 -20.43 14.53
CA MET A 181 12.38 -20.32 13.41
C MET A 181 11.03 -20.93 13.80
N ALA A 182 9.96 -20.32 13.37
CA ALA A 182 8.62 -20.89 13.45
C ALA A 182 8.53 -22.16 12.58
N ASP A 183 7.65 -23.09 12.92
CA ASP A 183 7.39 -24.28 12.09
C ASP A 183 6.83 -23.89 10.71
N GLN A 184 6.05 -22.82 10.69
CA GLN A 184 5.52 -22.21 9.46
C GLN A 184 5.93 -20.74 9.38
N ILE A 185 6.32 -20.33 8.20
CA ILE A 185 6.59 -18.93 7.84
C ILE A 185 5.33 -18.33 7.26
N GLN A 186 5.00 -17.13 7.71
CA GLN A 186 3.93 -16.31 7.12
C GLN A 186 4.53 -15.06 6.51
N VAL A 187 4.20 -14.80 5.25
CA VAL A 187 4.60 -13.56 4.56
C VAL A 187 3.35 -12.89 4.02
N LYS A 188 3.17 -11.62 4.36
CA LYS A 188 2.11 -10.80 3.79
C LYS A 188 2.70 -9.78 2.84
N TYR A 189 2.07 -9.64 1.68
CA TYR A 189 2.37 -8.61 0.69
C TYR A 189 1.15 -7.71 0.57
N ILE A 190 1.28 -6.46 0.96
CA ILE A 190 0.22 -5.46 0.86
C ILE A 190 0.49 -4.62 -0.38
N ILE A 191 -0.37 -4.75 -1.37
CA ILE A 191 -0.26 -4.19 -2.71
C ILE A 191 -1.25 -3.03 -2.81
N PRO A 192 -0.81 -1.79 -2.98
CA PRO A 192 -1.70 -0.66 -3.15
C PRO A 192 -2.66 -0.85 -4.33
N ALA A 193 -3.88 -0.38 -4.18
CA ALA A 193 -4.91 -0.38 -5.21
C ALA A 193 -5.69 0.94 -5.17
N PRO A 194 -6.33 1.37 -6.27
CA PRO A 194 -7.10 2.62 -6.29
C PRO A 194 -8.25 2.65 -5.26
N ASP A 195 -8.83 1.49 -4.97
CA ASP A 195 -9.94 1.28 -4.02
C ASP A 195 -9.48 0.67 -2.68
N GLY A 196 -8.23 0.87 -2.26
CA GLY A 196 -7.68 0.35 -1.01
C GLY A 196 -6.38 -0.42 -1.19
N CYS A 197 -6.36 -1.71 -0.90
CA CYS A 197 -5.21 -2.59 -1.16
C CYS A 197 -5.62 -4.03 -1.44
N ARG A 198 -4.67 -4.83 -1.94
CA ARG A 198 -4.77 -6.29 -2.04
C ARG A 198 -3.77 -6.89 -1.07
N ILE A 199 -4.23 -7.88 -0.30
CA ILE A 199 -3.42 -8.55 0.69
C ILE A 199 -3.13 -9.96 0.16
N ALA A 200 -1.89 -10.17 -0.23
CA ALA A 200 -1.43 -11.48 -0.66
C ALA A 200 -0.69 -12.15 0.51
N THR A 201 -1.24 -13.25 1.03
CA THR A 201 -0.69 -13.97 2.18
C THR A 201 -0.10 -15.30 1.71
N ALA A 202 1.20 -15.51 1.98
CA ALA A 202 1.88 -16.78 1.76
C ALA A 202 2.10 -17.49 3.09
N HIS A 203 1.71 -18.76 3.16
CA HIS A 203 2.01 -19.67 4.26
C HIS A 203 2.82 -20.85 3.73
N TYR A 204 3.90 -21.21 4.40
CA TYR A 204 4.69 -22.40 4.03
C TYR A 204 5.53 -22.94 5.19
N ASP A 205 5.81 -24.23 5.13
CA ASP A 205 6.66 -24.89 6.12
C ASP A 205 8.11 -24.42 6.01
N THR A 206 8.77 -24.19 7.13
CA THR A 206 10.16 -23.69 7.20
C THR A 206 11.13 -24.59 6.46
N VAL A 207 10.88 -25.91 6.46
CA VAL A 207 11.73 -26.90 5.78
C VAL A 207 11.72 -26.77 4.26
N ASP A 208 10.65 -26.19 3.70
CA ASP A 208 10.46 -26.02 2.25
C ASP A 208 10.75 -24.58 1.78
N SER A 209 11.20 -23.71 2.70
CA SER A 209 11.21 -22.25 2.49
C SER A 209 12.08 -21.76 1.35
N GLU A 210 13.23 -22.39 1.07
CA GLU A 210 14.26 -21.81 0.18
C GLU A 210 13.78 -21.71 -1.29
N GLY A 211 13.23 -22.77 -1.85
CA GLY A 211 12.71 -22.78 -3.23
C GLY A 211 11.28 -22.26 -3.32
N PHE A 212 10.45 -22.62 -2.37
CA PHE A 212 9.02 -22.31 -2.35
C PHE A 212 8.75 -20.80 -2.20
N ALA A 213 9.41 -20.12 -1.25
CA ALA A 213 9.28 -18.69 -1.05
C ALA A 213 9.64 -17.88 -2.32
N LYS A 214 10.66 -18.31 -3.07
CA LYS A 214 11.03 -17.67 -4.33
C LYS A 214 9.97 -17.84 -5.40
N ARG A 215 9.43 -19.05 -5.55
CA ARG A 215 8.37 -19.35 -6.51
C ARG A 215 7.10 -18.56 -6.20
N LEU A 216 6.72 -18.47 -4.92
CA LEU A 216 5.62 -17.64 -4.48
C LEU A 216 5.85 -16.16 -4.80
N PHE A 217 7.02 -15.62 -4.51
CA PHE A 217 7.32 -14.23 -4.82
C PHE A 217 7.30 -13.93 -6.32
N TYR A 218 7.68 -14.90 -7.18
CA TYR A 218 7.52 -14.75 -8.62
C TYR A 218 6.06 -14.62 -9.06
N MET A 219 5.13 -15.29 -8.37
CA MET A 219 3.70 -15.12 -8.61
C MET A 219 3.21 -13.77 -8.07
N VAL A 220 3.59 -13.42 -6.82
CA VAL A 220 3.19 -12.16 -6.17
C VAL A 220 3.55 -10.96 -7.02
N LYS A 221 4.77 -10.89 -7.54
CA LYS A 221 5.24 -9.71 -8.29
C LYS A 221 4.51 -9.48 -9.61
N THR A 222 3.77 -10.49 -10.12
CA THR A 222 2.91 -10.35 -11.30
C THR A 222 1.53 -9.78 -10.97
N ILE A 223 1.17 -9.64 -9.70
CA ILE A 223 -0.11 -9.07 -9.29
C ILE A 223 -0.18 -7.61 -9.77
N SER A 224 -1.22 -7.33 -10.53
CA SER A 224 -1.62 -5.98 -10.89
C SER A 224 -2.98 -5.70 -10.26
N ALA A 225 -3.01 -4.75 -9.34
CA ALA A 225 -4.23 -4.36 -8.65
C ALA A 225 -4.95 -3.26 -9.45
N PHE A 226 -6.27 -3.35 -9.52
CA PHE A 226 -7.11 -2.37 -10.19
C PHE A 226 -8.35 -2.07 -9.34
N ASP A 227 -9.04 -0.98 -9.69
CA ASP A 227 -10.31 -0.63 -9.09
C ASP A 227 -11.33 -1.73 -9.41
N ARG A 228 -11.97 -2.27 -8.37
CA ARG A 228 -13.00 -3.32 -8.51
C ARG A 228 -14.22 -2.87 -9.28
N GLY A 229 -14.34 -1.57 -9.56
CA GLY A 229 -15.52 -1.02 -10.21
C GLY A 229 -16.79 -1.28 -9.38
N ILE A 230 -16.62 -1.46 -8.06
CA ILE A 230 -17.77 -1.49 -7.15
C ILE A 230 -18.31 -0.07 -7.17
N GLU A 231 -19.27 0.18 -8.05
CA GLU A 231 -19.99 1.44 -8.08
C GLU A 231 -20.50 1.69 -6.66
N GLY A 232 -19.89 2.68 -5.99
CA GLY A 232 -20.37 3.18 -4.73
C GLY A 232 -19.55 2.90 -3.48
N ASP A 233 -18.49 2.09 -3.48
CA ASP A 233 -17.70 1.94 -2.26
C ASP A 233 -16.50 2.87 -2.23
N ILE A 234 -16.69 4.00 -1.59
CA ILE A 234 -15.62 4.97 -1.33
C ILE A 234 -14.69 4.39 -0.26
N SER A 235 -13.41 4.14 -0.62
CA SER A 235 -12.38 3.74 0.34
C SER A 235 -12.06 4.87 1.33
N ASP A 236 -11.51 4.52 2.48
CA ASP A 236 -11.06 5.50 3.47
C ASP A 236 -10.08 6.52 2.88
N GLN A 237 -9.11 6.04 2.08
CA GLN A 237 -8.12 6.89 1.44
C GLN A 237 -8.76 7.84 0.44
N LEU A 238 -9.67 7.34 -0.41
CA LEU A 238 -10.37 8.15 -1.39
C LEU A 238 -11.23 9.21 -0.71
N ALA A 239 -11.96 8.84 0.35
CA ALA A 239 -12.74 9.78 1.15
C ALA A 239 -11.88 10.93 1.71
N LEU A 240 -10.71 10.59 2.27
CA LEU A 240 -9.77 11.57 2.81
C LEU A 240 -9.27 12.53 1.72
N GLU A 241 -8.88 12.01 0.56
CA GLU A 241 -8.37 12.79 -0.57
C GLU A 241 -9.44 13.71 -1.15
N LEU A 242 -10.66 13.21 -1.36
CA LEU A 242 -11.75 14.00 -1.95
C LEU A 242 -12.20 15.12 -0.99
N ILE A 243 -12.29 14.86 0.30
CA ILE A 243 -12.61 15.89 1.30
C ILE A 243 -11.46 16.91 1.42
N ALA A 244 -10.20 16.49 1.40
CA ALA A 244 -9.07 17.43 1.41
C ALA A 244 -9.11 18.34 0.18
N ARG A 245 -9.37 17.79 -1.02
CA ARG A 245 -9.53 18.55 -2.25
C ARG A 245 -10.70 19.54 -2.15
N HIS A 246 -11.88 19.08 -1.71
CA HIS A 246 -13.04 19.94 -1.45
C HIS A 246 -12.67 21.13 -0.56
N CYS A 247 -12.03 20.88 0.59
CA CYS A 247 -11.63 21.94 1.51
C CYS A 247 -10.64 22.94 0.89
N MET A 248 -9.69 22.47 0.08
CA MET A 248 -8.71 23.32 -0.61
C MET A 248 -9.36 24.15 -1.73
N GLU A 249 -10.36 23.61 -2.45
CA GLU A 249 -11.12 24.36 -3.45
C GLU A 249 -11.99 25.46 -2.82
N GLN A 250 -12.60 25.17 -1.65
CA GLN A 250 -13.37 26.18 -0.91
C GLN A 250 -12.48 27.25 -0.28
N ASN A 251 -11.26 26.91 0.07
CA ASN A 251 -10.28 27.83 0.67
C ASN A 251 -8.89 27.66 0.04
N PRO A 252 -8.59 28.38 -1.06
CA PRO A 252 -7.31 28.26 -1.77
C PRO A 252 -6.07 28.59 -0.91
N ASP A 253 -6.23 29.38 0.18
CA ASP A 253 -5.12 29.70 1.07
C ASP A 253 -4.74 28.54 1.98
N LEU A 254 -5.60 27.49 2.05
CA LEU A 254 -5.42 26.35 2.95
C LEU A 254 -4.20 25.51 2.56
N GLU A 255 -3.91 25.37 1.27
CA GLU A 255 -2.74 24.67 0.77
C GLU A 255 -1.43 25.32 1.25
N GLU A 256 -1.36 26.66 1.22
CA GLU A 256 -0.22 27.41 1.73
C GLU A 256 -0.07 27.24 3.26
N ILE A 257 -1.18 27.27 3.99
CA ILE A 257 -1.22 27.10 5.45
C ILE A 257 -0.72 25.72 5.86
N VAL A 258 -1.17 24.67 5.18
CA VAL A 258 -0.78 23.29 5.45
C VAL A 258 0.72 23.07 5.12
N ASN A 259 1.17 23.57 3.96
CA ASN A 259 2.56 23.41 3.53
C ASN A 259 3.55 24.24 4.36
N ALA A 260 3.12 25.38 4.92
CA ALA A 260 3.95 26.21 5.78
C ALA A 260 4.29 25.55 7.13
N GLY A 261 3.49 24.57 7.58
CA GLY A 261 3.69 23.86 8.85
C GLY A 261 3.66 24.76 10.09
N GLN A 262 3.07 25.97 9.97
CA GLN A 262 2.99 26.96 11.05
C GLN A 262 1.76 26.76 11.94
N TYR A 263 0.77 26.02 11.45
CA TYR A 263 -0.51 25.80 12.11
C TYR A 263 -0.92 24.33 12.00
N ASP A 264 -1.62 23.84 13.03
CA ASP A 264 -2.18 22.48 13.04
C ASP A 264 -3.48 22.44 12.22
N ALA A 265 -3.37 22.36 10.90
CA ALA A 265 -4.50 22.07 10.02
C ALA A 265 -4.27 20.69 9.38
N TYR A 266 -5.22 19.77 9.56
CA TYR A 266 -5.08 18.40 9.04
C TYR A 266 -6.43 17.72 8.84
N TRP A 267 -6.40 16.64 8.11
CA TRP A 267 -7.53 15.72 7.92
C TRP A 267 -7.17 14.37 8.51
N GLU A 268 -8.14 13.74 9.16
CA GLU A 268 -8.00 12.40 9.71
C GLU A 268 -9.31 11.64 9.62
N ILE A 269 -9.22 10.30 9.50
CA ILE A 269 -10.38 9.42 9.58
C ILE A 269 -10.65 9.15 11.05
N VAL A 270 -11.83 9.56 11.55
CA VAL A 270 -12.22 9.38 12.95
C VAL A 270 -13.20 8.22 13.15
N SER A 271 -13.83 7.75 12.08
CA SER A 271 -14.68 6.56 12.08
C SER A 271 -14.72 5.94 10.67
N SER A 272 -14.74 4.64 10.61
CA SER A 272 -14.83 3.87 9.37
C SER A 272 -15.61 2.59 9.64
N ASP A 273 -16.70 2.40 8.89
CA ASP A 273 -17.46 1.15 8.86
C ASP A 273 -17.87 0.82 7.41
N PRO A 274 -18.50 -0.34 7.13
CA PRO A 274 -18.84 -0.73 5.77
C PRO A 274 -19.84 0.20 5.05
N GLN A 275 -20.59 1.05 5.76
CA GLN A 275 -21.58 1.93 5.20
C GLN A 275 -21.12 3.39 5.15
N GLU A 276 -20.38 3.83 6.17
CA GLU A 276 -20.03 5.24 6.35
C GLU A 276 -18.54 5.40 6.72
N VAL A 277 -17.88 6.38 6.15
CA VAL A 277 -16.58 6.86 6.61
C VAL A 277 -16.68 8.30 7.08
N VAL A 278 -16.05 8.63 8.22
CA VAL A 278 -16.09 9.98 8.79
C VAL A 278 -14.70 10.60 8.74
N VAL A 279 -14.58 11.65 7.93
CA VAL A 279 -13.37 12.45 7.82
C VAL A 279 -13.53 13.70 8.70
N LEU A 280 -12.62 13.90 9.62
CA LEU A 280 -12.49 15.13 10.40
C LEU A 280 -11.50 16.07 9.72
N PHE A 281 -11.94 17.28 9.40
CA PHE A 281 -11.04 18.39 9.11
C PHE A 281 -10.91 19.25 10.36
N ARG A 282 -9.69 19.47 10.81
CA ARG A 282 -9.36 20.39 11.89
C ARG A 282 -8.68 21.62 11.32
N SER A 283 -9.36 22.77 11.42
CA SER A 283 -8.82 24.04 10.94
C SER A 283 -7.79 24.62 11.89
N TYR A 284 -6.94 25.48 11.39
CA TYR A 284 -5.94 26.22 12.18
C TYR A 284 -6.57 27.12 13.27
N THR A 285 -7.85 27.46 13.17
CA THR A 285 -8.60 28.19 14.21
C THR A 285 -9.12 27.27 15.31
N GLY A 286 -8.95 25.96 15.17
CA GLY A 286 -9.44 24.95 16.09
C GLY A 286 -10.89 24.51 15.85
N ALA A 287 -11.55 25.03 14.80
CA ALA A 287 -12.83 24.50 14.37
C ALA A 287 -12.67 23.07 13.86
N GLN A 288 -13.64 22.22 14.15
CA GLN A 288 -13.71 20.82 13.75
C GLN A 288 -14.91 20.63 12.83
N ILE A 289 -14.67 20.19 11.62
CA ILE A 289 -15.71 19.89 10.63
C ILE A 289 -15.65 18.40 10.36
N ARG A 290 -16.77 17.68 10.54
CA ARG A 290 -16.87 16.26 10.22
C ARG A 290 -17.72 16.06 9.00
N TYR A 291 -17.17 15.29 8.08
CA TYR A 291 -17.79 14.86 6.84
C TYR A 291 -18.14 13.38 6.97
N TYR A 292 -19.44 13.08 7.07
CA TYR A 292 -19.99 11.74 7.14
C TYR A 292 -20.35 11.31 5.73
N ILE A 293 -19.57 10.44 5.15
CA ILE A 293 -19.64 10.06 3.73
C ILE A 293 -20.29 8.69 3.63
N GLU A 294 -21.45 8.60 2.99
CA GLU A 294 -22.05 7.31 2.64
C GLU A 294 -21.27 6.68 1.50
N ARG A 295 -20.67 5.51 1.76
CA ARG A 295 -19.73 4.87 0.83
C ARG A 295 -20.36 4.51 -0.50
N SER A 296 -21.63 4.09 -0.49
CA SER A 296 -22.35 3.62 -1.67
C SER A 296 -22.80 4.74 -2.61
N THR A 297 -23.03 5.95 -2.10
CA THR A 297 -23.61 7.05 -2.90
C THR A 297 -22.64 8.23 -3.06
N GLY A 298 -21.67 8.36 -2.14
CA GLY A 298 -20.81 9.54 -2.06
C GLY A 298 -21.48 10.77 -1.44
N ASP A 299 -22.72 10.64 -0.97
CA ASP A 299 -23.43 11.73 -0.30
C ASP A 299 -22.77 12.03 1.05
N VAL A 300 -22.63 13.31 1.36
CA VAL A 300 -21.96 13.79 2.56
C VAL A 300 -22.88 14.59 3.43
N ARG A 301 -22.97 14.20 4.69
CA ARG A 301 -23.55 14.99 5.76
C ARG A 301 -22.43 15.69 6.52
N VAL A 302 -22.52 17.01 6.65
CA VAL A 302 -21.49 17.84 7.30
C VAL A 302 -21.96 18.34 8.64
N THR A 303 -21.07 18.31 9.63
CA THR A 303 -21.30 18.90 10.97
C THR A 303 -20.11 19.77 11.36
N GLU A 304 -20.36 20.79 12.18
CA GLU A 304 -19.35 21.70 12.66
C GLU A 304 -19.37 21.79 14.19
N PHE A 305 -18.19 21.78 14.78
CA PHE A 305 -17.96 22.03 16.19
C PHE A 305 -16.84 23.06 16.39
N VAL A 306 -17.15 24.14 17.12
CA VAL A 306 -16.14 25.16 17.46
C VAL A 306 -15.95 25.14 18.99
N PRO A 307 -14.84 24.60 19.51
CA PRO A 307 -14.57 24.49 20.92
C PRO A 307 -14.67 25.86 21.64
N GLY A 308 -15.48 25.93 22.69
CA GLY A 308 -15.70 27.15 23.47
C GLY A 308 -16.72 28.14 22.86
N ILE A 309 -17.27 27.85 21.70
CA ILE A 309 -18.29 28.67 21.00
C ILE A 309 -19.61 27.90 20.90
N THR A 310 -19.56 26.71 20.27
CA THR A 310 -20.75 25.85 20.14
C THR A 310 -20.81 24.86 21.30
N PRO A 311 -22.00 24.65 21.92
CA PRO A 311 -22.16 23.71 23.04
C PRO A 311 -22.05 22.25 22.64
N GLU A 312 -22.36 21.96 21.37
CA GLU A 312 -22.37 20.63 20.78
C GLU A 312 -22.08 20.72 19.26
N GLU A 313 -21.96 19.59 18.62
CA GLU A 313 -21.80 19.47 17.18
C GLU A 313 -23.10 19.88 16.48
N MET A 314 -23.00 20.83 15.56
CA MET A 314 -24.14 21.41 14.85
C MET A 314 -24.15 20.94 13.38
N PRO A 315 -25.32 20.55 12.82
CA PRO A 315 -25.43 20.27 11.40
C PRO A 315 -25.08 21.52 10.58
N SER A 316 -24.28 21.35 9.53
CA SER A 316 -24.08 22.38 8.51
C SER A 316 -25.23 22.34 7.50
N GLU A 317 -25.50 23.48 6.87
CA GLU A 317 -26.41 23.55 5.70
C GLU A 317 -25.71 23.10 4.41
N GLU A 318 -24.43 22.77 4.49
CA GLU A 318 -23.63 22.32 3.37
C GLU A 318 -24.10 20.93 2.90
N SER A 319 -24.33 20.80 1.61
CA SER A 319 -24.65 19.55 0.95
C SER A 319 -23.68 19.34 -0.19
N LEU A 320 -22.93 18.23 -0.15
CA LEU A 320 -21.97 17.87 -1.19
C LEU A 320 -22.02 16.37 -1.47
N ASN A 321 -21.53 16.01 -2.66
CA ASN A 321 -21.25 14.62 -3.00
C ASN A 321 -19.75 14.54 -3.34
N VAL A 322 -19.04 13.57 -2.76
CA VAL A 322 -17.59 13.47 -2.96
C VAL A 322 -17.20 13.19 -4.40
N TRP A 323 -18.07 12.58 -5.18
CA TRP A 323 -17.83 12.30 -6.60
C TRP A 323 -17.71 13.57 -7.47
N ASP A 324 -18.17 14.72 -6.99
CA ASP A 324 -17.98 16.01 -7.67
C ASP A 324 -16.50 16.45 -7.68
N TYR A 325 -15.65 15.82 -6.83
CA TYR A 325 -14.24 16.16 -6.65
C TYR A 325 -13.27 15.11 -7.22
N VAL A 326 -13.78 14.12 -7.96
CA VAL A 326 -12.97 13.19 -8.73
C VAL A 326 -12.50 13.89 -10.00
N GLY A 327 -11.21 14.25 -10.09
CA GLY A 327 -10.64 14.98 -11.22
C GLY A 327 -9.43 14.31 -11.84
#